data_2e725ba68e1a0f6846cf0f392d3a9bfb
#
_entry.id   2e725ba68e1a0f6846cf0f392d3a9bfb
#
_cell.length_a   1.000
_cell.length_b   1.000
_cell.length_c   1.000
_cell.angle_alpha   90.00
_cell.angle_beta   90.00
_cell.angle_gamma   90.00
#
_symmetry.space_group_name_H-M   'P 1'
#
loop_
_entity.id
_entity.type
_entity.pdbx_description
1 polymer ?
#
loop_
_entity_poly.entity_id
_entity_poly.type
_entity_poly.pdbx_seq_one_letter_code
_entity_poly.pdbx_strand_id
1 'polypeptide(L)'
;MEIGKDISPEGFDKVVDASGKLVLPGAIDAHTHLAMPFGGTVSSDGYFAGTRAAACGGTTTVFDFILQDFGETMVDAIKRRDALCAPEAAVDYSFHVAVKDVSGELLDTIADAVDYGVPSFKVFMVYDFGVTDGVFYRVLQKAKEVGALIEVHAENNEIINTLTKEFLAEGKTDAWYHYASRPEFVEEEADKRAIAWAKATGAPLYIVHLANKGGVEAVTRAKDEGYPIYAETCPQYLILDEKEYNRPGFSGAAFVCAPPLRKKEDREALWELSLIH
;
A
#
# COMPACT_ATOMS: atom_id res chain seq x y z
N MET A 1 6.46 29.81 12.83
CA MET A 1 5.00 29.56 12.91
C MET A 1 4.67 29.34 14.38
N GLU A 2 3.62 29.98 14.89
CA GLU A 2 3.13 29.85 16.25
C GLU A 2 1.65 29.50 16.21
N ILE A 3 1.18 28.63 17.08
CA ILE A 3 -0.21 28.21 17.22
C ILE A 3 -0.60 28.33 18.68
N GLY A 4 -1.64 29.08 19.00
CA GLY A 4 -2.08 29.29 20.38
C GLY A 4 -3.31 30.17 20.47
N LYS A 5 -3.76 30.45 21.70
CA LYS A 5 -4.81 31.43 22.01
C LYS A 5 -4.15 32.74 22.33
N ASP A 6 -4.79 33.83 21.91
CA ASP A 6 -4.38 35.20 22.24
C ASP A 6 -2.95 35.59 21.85
N ILE A 7 -2.46 35.02 20.72
CA ILE A 7 -1.13 35.35 20.17
C ILE A 7 -1.19 36.72 19.54
N SER A 8 -0.21 37.62 19.89
CA SER A 8 -0.08 38.92 19.23
C SER A 8 0.18 38.70 17.72
N PRO A 9 -0.53 39.42 16.85
CA PRO A 9 -0.31 39.38 15.41
C PRO A 9 1.01 40.06 14.97
N GLU A 10 1.66 40.79 15.88
CA GLU A 10 2.87 41.55 15.58
C GLU A 10 4.03 40.64 15.23
N GLY A 11 4.71 40.92 14.12
CA GLY A 11 5.89 40.15 13.65
C GLY A 11 5.56 38.94 12.79
N PHE A 12 4.30 38.73 12.41
CA PHE A 12 3.89 37.68 11.49
C PHE A 12 3.40 38.24 10.15
N ASP A 13 3.86 37.65 9.04
CA ASP A 13 3.41 38.04 7.70
C ASP A 13 1.96 37.61 7.41
N LYS A 14 1.48 36.57 8.11
CA LYS A 14 0.12 36.06 7.96
C LYS A 14 -0.44 35.56 9.28
N VAL A 15 -1.65 35.98 9.57
CA VAL A 15 -2.43 35.53 10.75
C VAL A 15 -3.70 34.84 10.25
N VAL A 16 -4.01 33.67 10.78
CA VAL A 16 -5.20 32.89 10.46
C VAL A 16 -6.05 32.78 11.73
N ASP A 17 -7.27 33.32 11.71
CA ASP A 17 -8.23 33.07 12.77
C ASP A 17 -8.82 31.64 12.63
N ALA A 18 -8.55 30.82 13.60
CA ALA A 18 -9.04 29.45 13.70
C ALA A 18 -10.12 29.28 14.77
N SER A 19 -10.76 30.37 15.21
CA SER A 19 -11.84 30.36 16.23
C SER A 19 -12.95 29.38 15.82
N GLY A 20 -13.32 28.47 16.74
CA GLY A 20 -14.35 27.47 16.52
C GLY A 20 -13.95 26.30 15.58
N LYS A 21 -12.68 26.21 15.20
CA LYS A 21 -12.14 25.14 14.33
C LYS A 21 -11.15 24.27 15.10
N LEU A 22 -10.99 23.03 14.64
CA LEU A 22 -9.88 22.15 15.03
C LEU A 22 -8.70 22.44 14.11
N VAL A 23 -7.53 22.65 14.69
CA VAL A 23 -6.27 22.76 13.96
C VAL A 23 -5.53 21.46 14.12
N LEU A 24 -5.36 20.71 13.04
CA LEU A 24 -4.72 19.40 13.00
C LEU A 24 -3.47 19.48 12.12
N PRO A 25 -2.46 18.64 12.35
CA PRO A 25 -1.41 18.40 11.36
C PRO A 25 -2.02 17.97 10.03
N GLY A 26 -1.37 18.30 8.92
CA GLY A 26 -1.77 17.78 7.62
C GLY A 26 -1.70 16.25 7.61
N ALA A 27 -2.63 15.61 6.94
CA ALA A 27 -2.63 14.15 6.81
C ALA A 27 -1.41 13.70 5.98
N ILE A 28 -0.94 12.49 6.25
CA ILE A 28 0.06 11.78 5.46
C ILE A 28 -0.66 10.61 4.79
N ASP A 29 -0.65 10.58 3.46
CA ASP A 29 -1.11 9.44 2.70
C ASP A 29 0.09 8.54 2.37
N ALA A 30 0.19 7.44 3.08
CA ALA A 30 1.31 6.51 2.97
C ALA A 30 1.19 5.50 1.80
N HIS A 31 0.14 5.60 0.97
CA HIS A 31 -0.08 4.61 -0.09
C HIS A 31 -0.75 5.22 -1.32
N THR A 32 0.06 5.71 -2.24
CA THR A 32 -0.44 6.29 -3.50
C THR A 32 0.20 5.65 -4.72
N HIS A 33 -0.53 5.67 -5.84
CA HIS A 33 -0.08 5.17 -7.14
C HIS A 33 -0.29 6.25 -8.22
N LEU A 34 0.51 7.31 -8.18
CA LEU A 34 0.40 8.43 -9.11
C LEU A 34 1.22 8.16 -10.37
N ALA A 35 0.66 8.43 -11.55
CA ALA A 35 1.32 8.18 -12.84
C ALA A 35 1.94 6.78 -12.95
N MET A 36 1.36 5.78 -12.29
CA MET A 36 1.91 4.42 -12.21
C MET A 36 1.49 3.59 -13.41
N PRO A 37 2.43 3.03 -14.20
CA PRO A 37 2.10 2.06 -15.23
C PRO A 37 1.70 0.71 -14.58
N PHE A 38 0.52 0.20 -14.92
CA PHE A 38 0.03 -1.08 -14.43
C PHE A 38 -0.99 -1.69 -15.41
N GLY A 39 -0.92 -3.00 -15.65
CA GLY A 39 -1.89 -3.74 -16.46
C GLY A 39 -2.05 -3.23 -17.90
N GLY A 40 -0.99 -2.70 -18.51
CA GLY A 40 -1.02 -2.16 -19.87
C GLY A 40 -1.60 -0.74 -19.99
N THR A 41 -1.87 -0.08 -18.87
CA THR A 41 -2.33 1.32 -18.79
C THR A 41 -1.50 2.09 -17.78
N VAL A 42 -1.90 3.32 -17.48
CA VAL A 42 -1.29 4.19 -16.46
C VAL A 42 -2.41 4.70 -15.56
N SER A 43 -2.14 4.85 -14.25
CA SER A 43 -3.12 5.44 -13.33
C SER A 43 -3.57 6.81 -13.83
N SER A 44 -4.85 7.14 -13.64
CA SER A 44 -5.51 8.33 -14.20
C SER A 44 -4.88 9.65 -13.75
N ASP A 45 -4.37 9.68 -12.52
CA ASP A 45 -3.81 10.88 -11.93
C ASP A 45 -2.28 10.89 -12.05
N GLY A 46 -1.77 11.96 -12.69
CA GLY A 46 -0.35 12.32 -12.63
C GLY A 46 -0.01 13.03 -11.32
N TYR A 47 1.26 13.35 -11.13
CA TYR A 47 1.73 13.95 -9.88
C TYR A 47 1.06 15.26 -9.55
N PHE A 48 0.95 16.19 -10.51
CA PHE A 48 0.28 17.47 -10.24
C PHE A 48 -1.18 17.31 -9.85
N ALA A 49 -1.94 16.51 -10.61
CA ALA A 49 -3.38 16.32 -10.34
C ALA A 49 -3.62 15.63 -9.00
N GLY A 50 -2.92 14.52 -8.75
CA GLY A 50 -3.07 13.73 -7.52
C GLY A 50 -2.62 14.47 -6.26
N THR A 51 -1.44 15.09 -6.29
CA THR A 51 -0.91 15.83 -5.12
C THR A 51 -1.70 17.10 -4.85
N ARG A 52 -2.24 17.77 -5.88
CA ARG A 52 -3.17 18.88 -5.70
C ARG A 52 -4.50 18.43 -5.08
N ALA A 53 -5.02 17.29 -5.51
CA ALA A 53 -6.22 16.72 -4.90
C ALA A 53 -5.98 16.38 -3.43
N ALA A 54 -4.83 15.79 -3.11
CA ALA A 54 -4.37 15.52 -1.75
C ALA A 54 -4.36 16.82 -0.90
N ALA A 55 -3.72 17.87 -1.40
CA ALA A 55 -3.68 19.18 -0.74
C ALA A 55 -5.08 19.74 -0.47
N CYS A 56 -6.00 19.66 -1.44
CA CYS A 56 -7.39 20.09 -1.28
C CYS A 56 -8.15 19.27 -0.23
N GLY A 57 -7.78 18.01 -0.02
CA GLY A 57 -8.31 17.12 1.01
C GLY A 57 -7.68 17.29 2.39
N GLY A 58 -6.61 18.10 2.51
CA GLY A 58 -5.89 18.31 3.77
C GLY A 58 -4.70 17.37 3.96
N THR A 59 -4.33 16.58 2.96
CA THR A 59 -3.12 15.76 2.93
C THR A 59 -1.94 16.64 2.50
N THR A 60 -0.89 16.66 3.29
CA THR A 60 0.31 17.49 3.05
C THR A 60 1.54 16.72 2.68
N THR A 61 1.49 15.40 2.76
CA THR A 61 2.58 14.50 2.39
C THR A 61 2.00 13.22 1.77
N VAL A 62 2.59 12.76 0.67
CA VAL A 62 2.23 11.49 0.03
C VAL A 62 3.45 10.59 -0.10
N PHE A 63 3.23 9.27 -0.01
CA PHE A 63 4.24 8.27 -0.36
C PHE A 63 3.77 7.52 -1.60
N ASP A 64 4.55 7.61 -2.68
CA ASP A 64 4.23 6.96 -3.95
C ASP A 64 5.06 5.69 -4.17
N PHE A 65 4.50 4.71 -4.88
CA PHE A 65 5.19 3.45 -5.15
C PHE A 65 5.96 3.52 -6.46
N ILE A 66 7.21 3.10 -6.40
CA ILE A 66 8.10 2.96 -7.55
C ILE A 66 8.19 1.50 -7.93
N LEU A 67 7.89 1.14 -9.17
CA LEU A 67 8.22 -0.19 -9.69
C LEU A 67 9.68 -0.18 -10.16
N GLN A 68 10.52 -1.01 -9.53
CA GLN A 68 11.87 -1.28 -9.99
C GLN A 68 11.83 -1.93 -11.39
N ASP A 69 12.67 -1.51 -12.31
CA ASP A 69 12.88 -2.22 -13.57
C ASP A 69 13.88 -3.38 -13.39
N PHE A 70 13.82 -4.40 -14.25
CA PHE A 70 14.78 -5.50 -14.18
C PHE A 70 16.20 -5.00 -14.45
N GLY A 71 17.16 -5.37 -13.59
CA GLY A 71 18.54 -4.93 -13.64
C GLY A 71 18.78 -3.51 -13.09
N GLU A 72 17.77 -2.82 -12.61
CA GLU A 72 17.85 -1.48 -12.03
C GLU A 72 18.23 -1.53 -10.55
N THR A 73 19.12 -0.65 -10.09
CA THR A 73 19.36 -0.48 -8.65
C THR A 73 18.20 0.26 -7.99
N MET A 74 18.01 0.08 -6.67
CA MET A 74 16.95 0.79 -5.93
C MET A 74 17.11 2.31 -6.02
N VAL A 75 18.35 2.82 -5.94
CA VAL A 75 18.63 4.26 -6.03
C VAL A 75 18.35 4.81 -7.42
N ASP A 76 18.62 4.05 -8.49
CA ASP A 76 18.32 4.51 -9.85
C ASP A 76 16.80 4.56 -10.07
N ALA A 77 16.05 3.58 -9.56
CA ALA A 77 14.59 3.61 -9.57
C ALA A 77 14.04 4.86 -8.87
N ILE A 78 14.59 5.19 -7.69
CA ILE A 78 14.19 6.39 -6.93
C ILE A 78 14.48 7.65 -7.76
N LYS A 79 15.69 7.81 -8.29
CA LYS A 79 16.07 8.99 -9.09
C LYS A 79 15.23 9.13 -10.34
N ARG A 80 14.95 8.02 -11.03
CA ARG A 80 14.08 8.00 -12.21
C ARG A 80 12.68 8.50 -11.88
N ARG A 81 12.14 8.09 -10.74
CA ARG A 81 10.80 8.49 -10.31
C ARG A 81 10.76 9.93 -9.81
N ASP A 82 11.76 10.32 -9.04
CA ASP A 82 11.91 11.68 -8.52
C ASP A 82 11.97 12.73 -9.64
N ALA A 83 12.67 12.43 -10.72
CA ALA A 83 12.74 13.31 -11.89
C ALA A 83 11.36 13.59 -12.54
N LEU A 84 10.37 12.69 -12.36
CA LEU A 84 9.00 12.90 -12.82
C LEU A 84 8.14 13.61 -11.77
N CYS A 85 8.38 13.35 -10.49
CA CYS A 85 7.59 13.88 -9.38
C CYS A 85 7.97 15.31 -9.01
N ALA A 86 9.26 15.59 -8.86
CA ALA A 86 9.77 16.85 -8.35
C ALA A 86 9.26 18.12 -9.06
N PRO A 87 9.13 18.17 -10.39
CA PRO A 87 8.63 19.36 -11.07
C PRO A 87 7.12 19.59 -10.93
N GLU A 88 6.36 18.58 -10.49
CA GLU A 88 4.89 18.58 -10.51
C GLU A 88 4.23 18.49 -9.15
N ALA A 89 4.94 17.99 -8.12
CA ALA A 89 4.36 17.76 -6.80
C ALA A 89 3.92 19.06 -6.13
N ALA A 90 2.66 19.10 -5.66
CA ALA A 90 2.05 20.23 -4.95
C ALA A 90 2.12 20.10 -3.42
N VAL A 91 2.52 18.93 -2.90
CA VAL A 91 2.74 18.63 -1.48
C VAL A 91 4.07 17.93 -1.30
N ASP A 92 4.51 17.74 -0.07
CA ASP A 92 5.69 16.94 0.24
C ASP A 92 5.46 15.48 -0.20
N TYR A 93 6.54 14.81 -0.61
CA TYR A 93 6.45 13.41 -1.06
C TYR A 93 7.68 12.60 -0.66
N SER A 94 7.48 11.29 -0.62
CA SER A 94 8.53 10.29 -0.56
C SER A 94 8.09 9.05 -1.34
N PHE A 95 8.90 7.99 -1.27
CA PHE A 95 8.69 6.79 -2.08
C PHE A 95 8.80 5.50 -1.28
N HIS A 96 8.09 4.47 -1.76
CA HIS A 96 8.34 3.07 -1.45
C HIS A 96 8.81 2.37 -2.73
N VAL A 97 9.91 1.62 -2.66
CA VAL A 97 10.42 0.93 -3.85
C VAL A 97 9.87 -0.49 -3.92
N ALA A 98 9.12 -0.79 -4.96
CA ALA A 98 8.62 -2.14 -5.22
C ALA A 98 9.73 -3.01 -5.82
N VAL A 99 10.17 -4.00 -5.05
CA VAL A 99 11.24 -4.93 -5.38
C VAL A 99 10.74 -5.96 -6.38
N LYS A 100 11.34 -6.01 -7.57
CA LYS A 100 11.04 -7.01 -8.60
C LYS A 100 12.24 -7.90 -8.92
N ASP A 101 13.46 -7.36 -8.80
CA ASP A 101 14.69 -8.05 -9.14
C ASP A 101 15.69 -7.93 -7.99
N VAL A 102 16.17 -9.07 -7.54
CA VAL A 102 17.21 -9.20 -6.50
C VAL A 102 18.38 -10.06 -6.99
N SER A 103 18.52 -10.21 -8.32
CA SER A 103 19.58 -10.99 -8.93
C SER A 103 20.95 -10.33 -8.75
N GLY A 104 21.99 -11.13 -8.70
CA GLY A 104 23.36 -10.63 -8.52
C GLY A 104 23.49 -9.78 -7.25
N GLU A 105 23.95 -8.55 -7.40
CA GLU A 105 24.18 -7.59 -6.31
C GLU A 105 22.98 -6.67 -6.05
N LEU A 106 21.86 -6.81 -6.78
CA LEU A 106 20.71 -5.90 -6.67
C LEU A 106 20.05 -5.96 -5.29
N LEU A 107 20.08 -7.10 -4.60
CA LEU A 107 19.57 -7.19 -3.23
C LEU A 107 20.33 -6.25 -2.28
N ASP A 108 21.63 -6.07 -2.49
CA ASP A 108 22.47 -5.22 -1.63
C ASP A 108 22.18 -3.74 -1.83
N THR A 109 21.64 -3.34 -2.98
CA THR A 109 21.25 -1.94 -3.26
C THR A 109 20.06 -1.46 -2.40
N ILE A 110 19.41 -2.34 -1.65
CA ILE A 110 18.46 -1.96 -0.58
C ILE A 110 19.17 -1.12 0.48
N ALA A 111 20.40 -1.47 0.85
CA ALA A 111 21.20 -0.67 1.80
C ALA A 111 21.48 0.75 1.26
N ASP A 112 21.85 0.84 -0.03
CA ASP A 112 22.11 2.13 -0.68
C ASP A 112 20.87 3.03 -0.69
N ALA A 113 19.68 2.44 -0.90
CA ALA A 113 18.43 3.19 -0.87
C ALA A 113 18.06 3.67 0.54
N VAL A 114 18.32 2.86 1.58
CA VAL A 114 18.16 3.29 2.98
C VAL A 114 19.09 4.47 3.28
N ASP A 115 20.35 4.39 2.89
CA ASP A 115 21.33 5.47 3.06
C ASP A 115 20.96 6.72 2.24
N TYR A 116 20.29 6.53 1.10
CA TYR A 116 19.76 7.63 0.26
C TYR A 116 18.55 8.33 0.91
N GLY A 117 17.89 7.69 1.91
CA GLY A 117 16.76 8.25 2.64
C GLY A 117 15.39 7.61 2.32
N VAL A 118 15.37 6.48 1.63
CA VAL A 118 14.16 5.71 1.33
C VAL A 118 14.24 4.33 2.00
N PRO A 119 13.74 4.20 3.25
CA PRO A 119 13.92 2.99 4.06
C PRO A 119 12.78 1.97 3.95
N SER A 120 11.89 2.09 2.98
CA SER A 120 10.73 1.21 2.84
C SER A 120 10.62 0.61 1.43
N PHE A 121 10.32 -0.69 1.39
CA PHE A 121 10.32 -1.49 0.16
C PHE A 121 9.08 -2.36 0.08
N LYS A 122 8.46 -2.41 -1.09
CA LYS A 122 7.27 -3.19 -1.35
C LYS A 122 7.61 -4.51 -2.03
N VAL A 123 6.98 -5.59 -1.60
CA VAL A 123 6.95 -6.86 -2.33
C VAL A 123 5.52 -7.24 -2.68
N PHE A 124 5.38 -7.94 -3.80
CA PHE A 124 4.10 -8.50 -4.24
C PHE A 124 4.19 -10.02 -4.23
N MET A 125 3.23 -10.68 -3.58
CA MET A 125 3.06 -12.13 -3.63
C MET A 125 2.16 -12.56 -4.78
N VAL A 126 1.67 -11.62 -5.58
CA VAL A 126 0.71 -11.79 -6.68
C VAL A 126 1.19 -11.01 -7.91
N TYR A 127 0.58 -11.27 -9.06
CA TYR A 127 0.91 -10.72 -10.39
C TYR A 127 2.17 -11.35 -11.03
N ASP A 128 2.37 -11.05 -12.31
CA ASP A 128 3.48 -11.60 -13.12
C ASP A 128 4.87 -11.12 -12.65
N PHE A 129 4.90 -10.00 -11.93
CA PHE A 129 6.11 -9.44 -11.33
C PHE A 129 6.23 -9.75 -9.82
N GLY A 130 5.34 -10.59 -9.31
CA GLY A 130 5.41 -11.05 -7.92
C GLY A 130 6.68 -11.83 -7.64
N VAL A 131 7.22 -11.69 -6.43
CA VAL A 131 8.42 -12.40 -6.02
C VAL A 131 8.09 -13.79 -5.48
N THR A 132 9.04 -14.73 -5.63
CA THR A 132 8.90 -16.05 -5.01
C THR A 132 9.10 -15.99 -3.50
N ASP A 133 8.60 -16.99 -2.78
CA ASP A 133 8.74 -17.13 -1.32
C ASP A 133 10.22 -17.00 -0.87
N GLY A 134 11.14 -17.63 -1.61
CA GLY A 134 12.57 -17.57 -1.31
C GLY A 134 13.17 -16.17 -1.50
N VAL A 135 12.74 -15.45 -2.52
CA VAL A 135 13.14 -14.04 -2.75
C VAL A 135 12.60 -13.15 -1.65
N PHE A 136 11.31 -13.26 -1.31
CA PHE A 136 10.72 -12.48 -0.25
C PHE A 136 11.43 -12.71 1.11
N TYR A 137 11.73 -13.98 1.44
CA TYR A 137 12.47 -14.29 2.65
C TYR A 137 13.86 -13.63 2.68
N ARG A 138 14.60 -13.62 1.56
CA ARG A 138 15.89 -12.92 1.46
C ARG A 138 15.75 -11.39 1.60
N VAL A 139 14.70 -10.81 1.04
CA VAL A 139 14.39 -9.37 1.19
C VAL A 139 14.14 -9.04 2.66
N LEU A 140 13.39 -9.87 3.39
CA LEU A 140 13.18 -9.70 4.83
C LEU A 140 14.50 -9.80 5.63
N GLN A 141 15.38 -10.75 5.28
CA GLN A 141 16.69 -10.84 5.93
C GLN A 141 17.53 -9.58 5.71
N LYS A 142 17.59 -9.07 4.46
CA LYS A 142 18.29 -7.82 4.15
C LYS A 142 17.67 -6.63 4.86
N ALA A 143 16.34 -6.52 4.89
CA ALA A 143 15.63 -5.47 5.60
C ALA A 143 15.98 -5.44 7.11
N LYS A 144 16.04 -6.61 7.73
CA LYS A 144 16.48 -6.71 9.14
C LYS A 144 17.90 -6.23 9.34
N GLU A 145 18.80 -6.55 8.41
CA GLU A 145 20.22 -6.15 8.46
C GLU A 145 20.39 -4.63 8.39
N VAL A 146 19.62 -3.96 7.49
CA VAL A 146 19.78 -2.52 7.21
C VAL A 146 18.75 -1.62 7.90
N GLY A 147 17.83 -2.19 8.69
CA GLY A 147 16.79 -1.43 9.39
C GLY A 147 15.67 -0.91 8.48
N ALA A 148 15.39 -1.59 7.35
CA ALA A 148 14.33 -1.23 6.43
C ALA A 148 12.98 -1.82 6.83
N LEU A 149 11.88 -1.20 6.39
CA LEU A 149 10.52 -1.71 6.48
C LEU A 149 10.13 -2.41 5.18
N ILE A 150 9.59 -3.61 5.28
CA ILE A 150 9.03 -4.31 4.12
C ILE A 150 7.50 -4.23 4.14
N GLU A 151 6.96 -3.75 3.06
CA GLU A 151 5.54 -3.73 2.77
C GLU A 151 5.17 -4.89 1.87
N VAL A 152 3.99 -5.49 2.05
CA VAL A 152 3.58 -6.62 1.25
C VAL A 152 2.14 -6.52 0.77
N HIS A 153 1.93 -6.73 -0.54
CA HIS A 153 0.65 -7.11 -1.10
C HIS A 153 0.56 -8.63 -1.01
N ALA A 154 -0.25 -9.11 -0.09
CA ALA A 154 -0.35 -10.52 0.27
C ALA A 154 -1.61 -11.16 -0.32
N GLU A 155 -1.48 -11.79 -1.47
CA GLU A 155 -2.50 -12.65 -2.07
C GLU A 155 -1.83 -13.89 -2.69
N ASN A 156 -2.47 -15.05 -2.65
CA ASN A 156 -1.94 -16.29 -3.24
C ASN A 156 -2.15 -16.32 -4.76
N ASN A 157 -1.08 -16.04 -5.49
CA ASN A 157 -1.07 -15.93 -6.96
C ASN A 157 -1.55 -17.21 -7.67
N GLU A 158 -1.12 -18.38 -7.20
CA GLU A 158 -1.41 -19.66 -7.85
C GLU A 158 -2.91 -19.98 -7.79
N ILE A 159 -3.53 -19.74 -6.64
CA ILE A 159 -4.98 -19.97 -6.47
C ILE A 159 -5.78 -18.97 -7.30
N ILE A 160 -5.42 -17.69 -7.27
CA ILE A 160 -6.06 -16.65 -8.08
C ILE A 160 -6.00 -16.99 -9.56
N ASN A 161 -4.84 -17.36 -10.07
CA ASN A 161 -4.64 -17.72 -11.47
C ASN A 161 -5.45 -18.97 -11.85
N THR A 162 -5.55 -19.95 -10.97
CA THR A 162 -6.35 -21.16 -11.19
C THR A 162 -7.83 -20.81 -11.30
N LEU A 163 -8.39 -20.11 -10.32
CA LEU A 163 -9.80 -19.73 -10.32
C LEU A 163 -10.14 -18.78 -11.49
N THR A 164 -9.25 -17.84 -11.79
CA THR A 164 -9.43 -16.93 -12.93
C THR A 164 -9.51 -17.71 -14.25
N LYS A 165 -8.62 -18.68 -14.49
CA LYS A 165 -8.64 -19.53 -15.68
C LYS A 165 -9.92 -20.36 -15.78
N GLU A 166 -10.37 -20.92 -14.66
CA GLU A 166 -11.63 -21.68 -14.60
C GLU A 166 -12.82 -20.81 -14.98
N PHE A 167 -12.97 -19.64 -14.37
CA PHE A 167 -14.06 -18.70 -14.68
C PHE A 167 -14.02 -18.24 -16.15
N LEU A 168 -12.86 -17.91 -16.69
CA LEU A 168 -12.71 -17.52 -18.08
C LEU A 168 -13.08 -18.66 -19.04
N ALA A 169 -12.73 -19.91 -18.73
CA ALA A 169 -13.11 -21.08 -19.53
C ALA A 169 -14.63 -21.29 -19.55
N GLU A 170 -15.34 -20.87 -18.51
CA GLU A 170 -16.81 -20.90 -18.43
C GLU A 170 -17.48 -19.64 -19.03
N GLY A 171 -16.71 -18.69 -19.59
CA GLY A 171 -17.22 -17.44 -20.14
C GLY A 171 -17.68 -16.42 -19.08
N LYS A 172 -17.25 -16.58 -17.85
CA LYS A 172 -17.58 -15.74 -16.70
C LYS A 172 -16.61 -14.56 -16.61
N THR A 173 -17.03 -13.38 -17.07
CA THR A 173 -16.16 -12.20 -17.23
C THR A 173 -16.64 -10.95 -16.53
N ASP A 174 -17.77 -11.02 -15.80
CA ASP A 174 -18.31 -9.89 -15.06
C ASP A 174 -17.42 -9.51 -13.85
N ALA A 175 -17.57 -8.29 -13.36
CA ALA A 175 -16.82 -7.76 -12.22
C ALA A 175 -16.90 -8.66 -10.96
N TRP A 176 -18.03 -9.35 -10.76
CA TRP A 176 -18.20 -10.33 -9.70
C TRP A 176 -17.12 -11.41 -9.69
N TYR A 177 -16.64 -11.85 -10.86
CA TYR A 177 -15.66 -12.92 -10.95
C TYR A 177 -14.24 -12.46 -10.60
N HIS A 178 -13.98 -11.16 -10.59
CA HIS A 178 -12.77 -10.63 -9.96
C HIS A 178 -12.75 -10.92 -8.46
N TYR A 179 -13.87 -10.68 -7.76
CA TYR A 179 -14.02 -11.03 -6.34
C TYR A 179 -14.01 -12.55 -6.13
N ALA A 180 -14.78 -13.30 -6.93
CA ALA A 180 -14.90 -14.74 -6.79
C ALA A 180 -13.57 -15.50 -7.02
N SER A 181 -12.67 -14.95 -7.86
CA SER A 181 -11.32 -15.51 -8.06
C SER A 181 -10.35 -15.18 -6.93
N ARG A 182 -10.75 -14.32 -5.99
CA ARG A 182 -9.97 -13.88 -4.83
C ARG A 182 -10.75 -14.08 -3.52
N PRO A 183 -11.16 -15.33 -3.20
CA PRO A 183 -11.86 -15.58 -1.93
C PRO A 183 -11.01 -15.17 -0.74
N GLU A 184 -11.63 -14.90 0.39
CA GLU A 184 -11.01 -14.31 1.57
C GLU A 184 -9.75 -15.06 2.04
N PHE A 185 -9.79 -16.41 1.99
CA PHE A 185 -8.65 -17.23 2.43
C PHE A 185 -7.37 -17.04 1.61
N VAL A 186 -7.47 -16.54 0.38
CA VAL A 186 -6.33 -16.31 -0.52
C VAL A 186 -5.45 -15.17 -0.02
N GLU A 187 -6.05 -14.15 0.57
CA GLU A 187 -5.36 -13.06 1.26
C GLU A 187 -4.93 -13.50 2.67
N GLU A 188 -5.86 -14.06 3.46
CA GLU A 188 -5.60 -14.51 4.83
C GLU A 188 -4.42 -15.48 4.94
N GLU A 189 -4.31 -16.45 4.03
CA GLU A 189 -3.20 -17.40 3.98
C GLU A 189 -1.88 -16.71 3.67
N ALA A 190 -1.89 -15.80 2.69
CA ALA A 190 -0.71 -15.05 2.29
C ALA A 190 -0.23 -14.10 3.39
N ASP A 191 -1.14 -13.42 4.11
CA ASP A 191 -0.83 -12.62 5.29
C ASP A 191 -0.14 -13.43 6.37
N LYS A 192 -0.71 -14.59 6.73
CA LYS A 192 -0.15 -15.49 7.74
C LYS A 192 1.23 -16.01 7.35
N ARG A 193 1.44 -16.30 6.08
CA ARG A 193 2.71 -16.77 5.53
C ARG A 193 3.76 -15.66 5.59
N ALA A 194 3.45 -14.45 5.16
CA ALA A 194 4.33 -13.29 5.23
C ALA A 194 4.72 -12.97 6.68
N ILE A 195 3.75 -12.97 7.59
CA ILE A 195 3.97 -12.77 9.04
C ILE A 195 4.90 -13.84 9.61
N ALA A 196 4.70 -15.11 9.24
CA ALA A 196 5.56 -16.20 9.72
C ALA A 196 7.03 -15.99 9.32
N TRP A 197 7.29 -15.52 8.09
CA TRP A 197 8.66 -15.22 7.65
C TRP A 197 9.24 -13.97 8.31
N ALA A 198 8.43 -12.93 8.49
CA ALA A 198 8.85 -11.73 9.22
C ALA A 198 9.23 -12.05 10.67
N LYS A 199 8.43 -12.89 11.35
CA LYS A 199 8.75 -13.41 12.70
C LYS A 199 10.06 -14.21 12.71
N ALA A 200 10.27 -15.08 11.74
CA ALA A 200 11.47 -15.91 11.64
C ALA A 200 12.76 -15.10 11.39
N THR A 201 12.66 -14.01 10.64
CA THR A 201 13.79 -13.11 10.34
C THR A 201 13.96 -12.00 11.37
N GLY A 202 12.89 -11.66 12.11
CA GLY A 202 12.83 -10.49 13.00
C GLY A 202 12.77 -9.16 12.25
N ALA A 203 12.42 -9.18 10.95
CA ALA A 203 12.24 -7.98 10.14
C ALA A 203 10.91 -7.30 10.41
N PRO A 204 10.84 -5.95 10.38
CA PRO A 204 9.56 -5.25 10.41
C PRO A 204 8.80 -5.50 9.09
N LEU A 205 7.51 -5.79 9.22
CA LEU A 205 6.61 -6.06 8.09
C LEU A 205 5.36 -5.19 8.20
N TYR A 206 4.91 -4.67 7.06
CA TYR A 206 3.70 -3.89 6.92
C TYR A 206 2.78 -4.52 5.88
N ILE A 207 1.63 -5.04 6.32
CA ILE A 207 0.59 -5.57 5.43
C ILE A 207 -0.19 -4.37 4.88
N VAL A 208 -0.08 -4.11 3.59
CA VAL A 208 -0.77 -2.97 2.97
C VAL A 208 -2.21 -3.33 2.61
N HIS A 209 -3.10 -2.31 2.58
CA HIS A 209 -4.48 -2.43 2.12
C HIS A 209 -5.19 -3.72 2.57
N LEU A 210 -4.99 -4.13 3.83
CA LEU A 210 -5.61 -5.30 4.44
C LEU A 210 -7.13 -5.23 4.34
N ALA A 211 -7.77 -6.27 3.80
CA ALA A 211 -9.18 -6.24 3.46
C ALA A 211 -10.03 -7.30 4.18
N ASN A 212 -9.42 -8.28 4.86
CA ASN A 212 -10.11 -9.43 5.44
C ASN A 212 -9.92 -9.57 6.97
N LYS A 213 -10.91 -10.15 7.64
CA LYS A 213 -10.92 -10.40 9.09
C LYS A 213 -9.78 -11.32 9.53
N GLY A 214 -9.49 -12.38 8.79
CA GLY A 214 -8.46 -13.35 9.16
C GLY A 214 -7.06 -12.75 9.18
N GLY A 215 -6.77 -11.80 8.28
CA GLY A 215 -5.55 -11.01 8.28
C GLY A 215 -5.48 -10.06 9.47
N VAL A 216 -6.60 -9.38 9.82
CA VAL A 216 -6.70 -8.56 11.04
C VAL A 216 -6.32 -9.37 12.27
N GLU A 217 -6.91 -10.54 12.45
CA GLU A 217 -6.62 -11.44 13.58
C GLU A 217 -5.14 -11.88 13.60
N ALA A 218 -4.55 -12.15 12.43
CA ALA A 218 -3.16 -12.55 12.33
C ALA A 218 -2.19 -11.43 12.71
N VAL A 219 -2.44 -10.20 12.25
CA VAL A 219 -1.67 -9.01 12.59
C VAL A 219 -1.77 -8.71 14.09
N THR A 220 -2.99 -8.69 14.65
CA THR A 220 -3.23 -8.45 16.06
C THR A 220 -2.45 -9.44 16.93
N ARG A 221 -2.55 -10.73 16.63
CA ARG A 221 -1.81 -11.77 17.36
C ARG A 221 -0.30 -11.55 17.30
N ALA A 222 0.25 -11.21 16.13
CA ALA A 222 1.68 -10.98 15.99
C ALA A 222 2.15 -9.76 16.77
N LYS A 223 1.34 -8.69 16.83
CA LYS A 223 1.61 -7.50 17.67
C LYS A 223 1.55 -7.83 19.16
N ASP A 224 0.55 -8.58 19.61
CA ASP A 224 0.43 -9.02 21.01
C ASP A 224 1.63 -9.89 21.45
N GLU A 225 2.20 -10.65 20.53
CA GLU A 225 3.42 -11.43 20.74
C GLU A 225 4.71 -10.56 20.70
N GLY A 226 4.60 -9.25 20.44
CA GLY A 226 5.72 -8.29 20.45
C GLY A 226 6.53 -8.21 19.15
N TYR A 227 6.01 -8.73 18.02
CA TYR A 227 6.67 -8.61 16.72
C TYR A 227 6.36 -7.28 16.05
N PRO A 228 7.30 -6.70 15.28
CA PRO A 228 7.12 -5.44 14.58
C PRO A 228 6.29 -5.66 13.28
N ILE A 229 5.04 -6.05 13.45
CA ILE A 229 4.09 -6.26 12.35
C ILE A 229 3.06 -5.15 12.38
N TYR A 230 2.87 -4.51 11.25
CA TYR A 230 1.96 -3.38 11.04
C TYR A 230 1.00 -3.70 9.90
N ALA A 231 -0.10 -2.97 9.80
CA ALA A 231 -1.03 -3.06 8.69
C ALA A 231 -1.74 -1.73 8.46
N GLU A 232 -2.22 -1.54 7.26
CA GLU A 232 -3.15 -0.48 6.90
C GLU A 232 -4.39 -1.08 6.23
N THR A 233 -5.48 -0.34 6.24
CA THR A 233 -6.64 -0.59 5.38
C THR A 233 -6.99 0.66 4.60
N CYS A 234 -7.85 0.53 3.60
CA CYS A 234 -8.24 1.64 2.75
C CYS A 234 -9.69 2.08 3.05
N PRO A 235 -10.03 3.36 2.81
CA PRO A 235 -11.39 3.86 3.06
C PRO A 235 -12.50 3.07 2.37
N GLN A 236 -12.23 2.55 1.17
CA GLN A 236 -13.22 1.74 0.44
C GLN A 236 -13.58 0.45 1.17
N TYR A 237 -12.64 -0.20 1.84
CA TYR A 237 -12.90 -1.43 2.63
C TYR A 237 -13.69 -1.18 3.92
N LEU A 238 -13.70 0.06 4.40
CA LEU A 238 -14.47 0.47 5.58
C LEU A 238 -15.92 0.84 5.26
N ILE A 239 -16.25 1.11 3.99
CA ILE A 239 -17.54 1.70 3.59
C ILE A 239 -18.30 0.79 2.62
N LEU A 240 -17.61 0.18 1.64
CA LEU A 240 -18.18 -0.63 0.57
C LEU A 240 -18.06 -2.13 0.90
N ASP A 241 -18.84 -2.95 0.20
CA ASP A 241 -18.79 -4.40 0.31
C ASP A 241 -18.88 -5.07 -1.10
N GLU A 242 -18.77 -6.39 -1.14
CA GLU A 242 -18.74 -7.20 -2.37
C GLU A 242 -19.98 -7.03 -3.26
N LYS A 243 -21.08 -6.48 -2.71
CA LYS A 243 -22.32 -6.27 -3.49
C LYS A 243 -22.15 -5.25 -4.58
N GLU A 244 -21.17 -4.35 -4.45
CA GLU A 244 -20.85 -3.35 -5.46
C GLU A 244 -20.48 -3.98 -6.82
N TYR A 245 -19.91 -5.18 -6.81
CA TYR A 245 -19.58 -5.92 -8.05
C TYR A 245 -20.80 -6.41 -8.82
N ASN A 246 -21.96 -6.53 -8.16
CA ASN A 246 -23.21 -6.98 -8.77
C ASN A 246 -24.06 -5.82 -9.34
N ARG A 247 -23.51 -4.62 -9.49
CA ARG A 247 -24.23 -3.50 -10.10
C ARG A 247 -24.59 -3.81 -11.57
N PRO A 248 -25.74 -3.31 -12.06
CA PRO A 248 -26.22 -3.61 -13.40
C PRO A 248 -25.22 -3.22 -14.50
N GLY A 249 -25.15 -4.05 -15.54
CA GLY A 249 -24.26 -3.85 -16.68
C GLY A 249 -22.78 -3.87 -16.26
N PHE A 250 -21.97 -2.99 -16.84
CA PHE A 250 -20.52 -2.90 -16.55
C PHE A 250 -20.19 -1.97 -15.37
N SER A 251 -21.18 -1.41 -14.66
CA SER A 251 -20.94 -0.42 -13.60
C SER A 251 -20.26 -1.02 -12.35
N GLY A 252 -20.36 -2.32 -12.11
CA GLY A 252 -19.62 -3.02 -11.06
C GLY A 252 -18.09 -2.98 -11.25
N ALA A 253 -17.61 -2.82 -12.48
CA ALA A 253 -16.19 -2.72 -12.79
C ALA A 253 -15.52 -1.48 -12.18
N ALA A 254 -16.27 -0.41 -11.91
CA ALA A 254 -15.76 0.79 -11.25
C ALA A 254 -15.29 0.54 -9.79
N PHE A 255 -15.68 -0.59 -9.21
CA PHE A 255 -15.33 -0.97 -7.83
C PHE A 255 -14.21 -2.03 -7.77
N VAL A 256 -13.72 -2.49 -8.91
CA VAL A 256 -12.66 -3.51 -8.97
C VAL A 256 -11.37 -2.94 -8.39
N CYS A 257 -10.88 -3.58 -7.34
CA CYS A 257 -9.59 -3.32 -6.70
C CYS A 257 -8.98 -4.64 -6.20
N ALA A 258 -7.72 -4.64 -5.87
CA ALA A 258 -7.02 -5.81 -5.32
C ALA A 258 -6.23 -5.42 -4.06
N PRO A 259 -6.46 -6.12 -2.93
CA PRO A 259 -7.50 -7.14 -2.71
C PRO A 259 -8.91 -6.62 -3.00
N PRO A 260 -9.90 -7.51 -3.29
CA PRO A 260 -11.26 -7.06 -3.57
C PRO A 260 -11.99 -6.58 -2.32
N LEU A 261 -13.07 -5.81 -2.54
CA LEU A 261 -14.04 -5.52 -1.48
C LEU A 261 -14.56 -6.84 -0.89
N ARG A 262 -14.68 -6.89 0.41
CA ARG A 262 -15.04 -8.09 1.16
C ARG A 262 -16.46 -8.00 1.71
N LYS A 263 -16.87 -9.02 2.47
CA LYS A 263 -18.17 -9.09 3.13
C LYS A 263 -18.27 -8.09 4.28
N LYS A 264 -19.50 -7.91 4.74
CA LYS A 264 -19.81 -7.05 5.88
C LYS A 264 -19.00 -7.39 7.13
N GLU A 265 -18.82 -8.69 7.40
CA GLU A 265 -18.10 -9.19 8.58
C GLU A 265 -16.61 -8.79 8.55
N ASP A 266 -16.00 -8.78 7.38
CA ASP A 266 -14.61 -8.32 7.19
C ASP A 266 -14.52 -6.80 7.42
N ARG A 267 -15.45 -6.05 6.85
CA ARG A 267 -15.54 -4.60 7.06
C ARG A 267 -15.70 -4.23 8.54
N GLU A 268 -16.55 -4.93 9.28
CA GLU A 268 -16.75 -4.71 10.72
C GLU A 268 -15.47 -4.99 11.51
N ALA A 269 -14.74 -6.06 11.18
CA ALA A 269 -13.45 -6.36 11.79
C ALA A 269 -12.38 -5.29 11.52
N LEU A 270 -12.35 -4.72 10.30
CA LEU A 270 -11.46 -3.62 9.97
C LEU A 270 -11.77 -2.35 10.79
N TRP A 271 -13.05 -2.05 11.04
CA TRP A 271 -13.43 -0.93 11.91
C TRP A 271 -12.99 -1.15 13.35
N GLU A 272 -13.17 -2.34 13.90
CA GLU A 272 -12.70 -2.67 15.25
C GLU A 272 -11.20 -2.48 15.39
N LEU A 273 -10.41 -2.93 14.41
CA LEU A 273 -8.94 -2.75 14.41
C LEU A 273 -8.55 -1.26 14.32
N SER A 274 -9.20 -0.50 13.46
CA SER A 274 -8.88 0.91 13.23
C SER A 274 -9.17 1.81 14.44
N LEU A 275 -10.01 1.37 15.37
CA LEU A 275 -10.36 2.10 16.60
C LEU A 275 -9.44 1.77 17.79
N ILE A 276 -8.59 0.76 17.70
CA ILE A 276 -7.74 0.27 18.78
C ILE A 276 -6.31 0.83 18.71
N HIS A 277 -5.95 1.51 17.62
CA HIS A 277 -4.58 2.00 17.39
C HIS A 277 -4.48 3.49 17.21
#